data_a63bbd743c0d08df5068092fcb0ce10b
#
_entry.id   a63bbd743c0d08df5068092fcb0ce10b
#
_cell.length_a   1.000
_cell.length_b   1.000
_cell.length_c   1.000
_cell.angle_alpha   90.00
_cell.angle_beta   90.00
_cell.angle_gamma   90.00
#
_symmetry.space_group_name_H-M   'P 1'
#
loop_
_entity.id
_entity.type
_entity.pdbx_description
1 polymer ?
#
loop_
_entity_poly.entity_id
_entity_poly.type
_entity_poly.pdbx_seq_one_letter_code
_entity_poly.pdbx_strand_id
1 'polypeptide(L)'
;MEFGMKSLIPAVTFAGALVFGMATNAQQSGTAEEAKALLARAAAAVKADKASALARFDDPRGGFKDRDLYVFCFDRRYGTILAGQPRTKGKDVRTYTDPSGKSFGQEMLANVNERGVITVDYMFPKPNSDVPVDKESFVEGLGDVACGVGYYKSSAPGDLSRKVREQHACAVVMGLQQWGSLYNTCVGILENTLFELDRAQLISTEQNACTRLGFRPGTPSFAACVANGPGF
;
A
#
# COMPACT_ATOMS: atom_id res chain seq x y z
N MET A 1 -59.03 28.01 57.10
CA MET A 1 -57.74 28.69 56.70
C MET A 1 -56.66 27.61 56.57
N GLU A 2 -56.56 27.07 55.40
CA GLU A 2 -55.51 26.04 55.15
C GLU A 2 -54.49 26.61 54.15
N PHE A 3 -53.22 26.68 54.57
CA PHE A 3 -52.15 27.11 53.78
C PHE A 3 -51.54 25.89 53.03
N GLY A 4 -51.79 25.79 51.75
CA GLY A 4 -51.21 24.80 50.89
C GLY A 4 -49.79 25.19 50.51
N MET A 5 -48.80 24.41 50.93
CA MET A 5 -47.41 24.57 50.64
C MET A 5 -47.10 23.83 49.31
N LYS A 6 -46.91 24.59 48.22
CA LYS A 6 -46.49 24.06 46.91
C LYS A 6 -44.98 23.79 46.92
N SER A 7 -44.61 22.53 46.86
CA SER A 7 -43.24 22.07 46.67
C SER A 7 -42.80 22.32 45.22
N LEU A 8 -41.80 23.15 45.03
CA LEU A 8 -41.10 23.38 43.74
C LEU A 8 -39.94 22.38 43.62
N ILE A 9 -40.07 21.42 42.72
CA ILE A 9 -38.99 20.50 42.34
C ILE A 9 -38.22 21.18 41.19
N PRO A 10 -36.89 21.43 41.28
CA PRO A 10 -36.13 21.91 40.16
C PRO A 10 -35.86 20.77 39.18
N ALA A 11 -36.28 20.95 37.93
CA ALA A 11 -35.91 20.08 36.81
C ALA A 11 -34.44 20.25 36.45
N VAL A 12 -33.64 19.21 36.72
CA VAL A 12 -32.29 19.14 36.26
C VAL A 12 -32.28 18.73 34.79
N THR A 13 -32.07 19.67 33.90
CA THR A 13 -31.84 19.42 32.48
C THR A 13 -30.43 18.87 32.24
N PHE A 14 -30.36 17.57 31.98
CA PHE A 14 -29.13 16.92 31.51
C PHE A 14 -28.88 17.31 30.04
N ALA A 15 -27.99 18.27 29.81
CA ALA A 15 -27.49 18.59 28.49
C ALA A 15 -26.51 17.47 28.06
N GLY A 16 -27.02 16.50 27.32
CA GLY A 16 -26.20 15.47 26.67
C GLY A 16 -25.36 16.11 25.57
N ALA A 17 -24.05 16.26 25.78
CA ALA A 17 -23.11 16.65 24.74
C ALA A 17 -22.96 15.48 23.76
N LEU A 18 -23.61 15.58 22.60
CA LEU A 18 -23.36 14.72 21.43
C LEU A 18 -21.95 15.04 20.91
N VAL A 19 -20.98 14.22 21.31
CA VAL A 19 -19.66 14.20 20.69
C VAL A 19 -19.83 13.60 19.29
N PHE A 20 -20.00 14.46 18.28
CA PHE A 20 -19.85 14.06 16.89
C PHE A 20 -18.38 13.69 16.68
N GLY A 21 -18.07 12.41 16.77
CA GLY A 21 -16.80 11.88 16.28
C GLY A 21 -16.70 12.20 14.80
N MET A 22 -15.85 13.17 14.44
CA MET A 22 -15.42 13.36 13.05
C MET A 22 -14.68 12.08 12.65
N ALA A 23 -15.38 11.16 11.97
CA ALA A 23 -14.73 10.11 11.23
C ALA A 23 -13.89 10.81 10.16
N THR A 24 -12.58 10.90 10.38
CA THR A 24 -11.63 11.24 9.33
C THR A 24 -11.79 10.15 8.28
N ASN A 25 -12.44 10.48 7.16
CA ASN A 25 -12.41 9.68 5.95
C ASN A 25 -10.95 9.65 5.45
N ALA A 26 -10.11 8.84 6.08
CA ALA A 26 -8.90 8.37 5.46
C ALA A 26 -9.37 7.69 4.18
N GLN A 27 -8.97 8.21 3.02
CA GLN A 27 -9.33 7.69 1.71
C GLN A 27 -8.89 6.23 1.66
N GLN A 28 -9.85 5.34 1.89
CA GLN A 28 -9.61 3.92 2.08
C GLN A 28 -9.09 3.36 0.76
N SER A 29 -7.92 2.76 0.75
CA SER A 29 -7.38 2.05 -0.43
C SER A 29 -8.33 0.91 -0.82
N GLY A 30 -8.35 0.57 -2.10
CA GLY A 30 -9.09 -0.60 -2.56
C GLY A 30 -8.51 -1.90 -2.00
N THR A 31 -9.35 -2.93 -1.86
CA THR A 31 -8.97 -4.26 -1.36
C THR A 31 -8.66 -5.24 -2.49
N ALA A 32 -8.07 -6.39 -2.14
CA ALA A 32 -7.82 -7.48 -3.08
C ALA A 32 -9.12 -8.01 -3.70
N GLU A 33 -10.18 -8.13 -2.91
CA GLU A 33 -11.50 -8.61 -3.35
C GLU A 33 -12.14 -7.63 -4.33
N GLU A 34 -12.06 -6.33 -4.03
CA GLU A 34 -12.56 -5.27 -4.93
C GLU A 34 -11.76 -5.23 -6.24
N ALA A 35 -10.43 -5.44 -6.18
CA ALA A 35 -9.58 -5.52 -7.37
C ALA A 35 -9.95 -6.71 -8.26
N LYS A 36 -10.17 -7.90 -7.69
CA LYS A 36 -10.64 -9.08 -8.42
C LYS A 36 -12.02 -8.86 -9.04
N ALA A 37 -12.95 -8.27 -8.29
CA ALA A 37 -14.29 -7.95 -8.79
C ALA A 37 -14.23 -6.94 -9.95
N LEU A 38 -13.36 -5.92 -9.87
CA LEU A 38 -13.17 -4.96 -10.93
C LEU A 38 -12.54 -5.62 -12.16
N LEU A 39 -11.57 -6.52 -12.00
CA LEU A 39 -10.98 -7.29 -13.09
C LEU A 39 -12.01 -8.15 -13.81
N ALA A 40 -12.85 -8.88 -13.07
CA ALA A 40 -13.91 -9.70 -13.66
C ALA A 40 -14.88 -8.86 -14.52
N ARG A 41 -15.26 -7.67 -14.04
CA ARG A 41 -16.08 -6.72 -14.84
C ARG A 41 -15.34 -6.22 -16.10
N ALA A 42 -14.03 -5.93 -15.95
CA ALA A 42 -13.20 -5.50 -17.07
C ALA A 42 -13.07 -6.61 -18.12
N ALA A 43 -12.83 -7.85 -17.71
CA ALA A 43 -12.76 -9.00 -18.59
C ALA A 43 -14.07 -9.22 -19.37
N ALA A 44 -15.22 -9.13 -18.69
CA ALA A 44 -16.52 -9.20 -19.36
C ALA A 44 -16.72 -8.07 -20.40
N ALA A 45 -16.32 -6.85 -20.06
CA ALA A 45 -16.41 -5.71 -20.97
C ALA A 45 -15.52 -5.90 -22.23
N VAL A 46 -14.27 -6.37 -22.06
CA VAL A 46 -13.36 -6.64 -23.19
C VAL A 46 -13.89 -7.77 -24.06
N LYS A 47 -14.44 -8.84 -23.49
CA LYS A 47 -15.05 -9.94 -24.23
C LYS A 47 -16.29 -9.50 -25.02
N ALA A 48 -17.04 -8.52 -24.55
CA ALA A 48 -18.20 -7.97 -25.25
C ALA A 48 -17.81 -7.00 -26.39
N ASP A 49 -16.96 -6.03 -26.10
CA ASP A 49 -16.44 -5.06 -27.07
C ASP A 49 -15.11 -4.48 -26.55
N LYS A 50 -14.00 -4.97 -27.08
CA LYS A 50 -12.66 -4.57 -26.68
C LYS A 50 -12.41 -3.06 -26.87
N ALA A 51 -12.81 -2.49 -28.00
CA ALA A 51 -12.52 -1.10 -28.30
C ALA A 51 -13.26 -0.15 -27.35
N SER A 52 -14.54 -0.41 -27.14
CA SER A 52 -15.38 0.33 -26.19
C SER A 52 -14.87 0.16 -24.74
N ALA A 53 -14.49 -1.05 -24.36
CA ALA A 53 -13.96 -1.33 -23.01
C ALA A 53 -12.68 -0.53 -22.74
N LEU A 54 -11.69 -0.56 -23.63
CA LEU A 54 -10.44 0.17 -23.48
C LEU A 54 -10.66 1.69 -23.35
N ALA A 55 -11.57 2.25 -24.15
CA ALA A 55 -11.93 3.66 -24.02
C ALA A 55 -12.55 4.01 -22.65
N ARG A 56 -13.42 3.13 -22.12
CA ARG A 56 -14.03 3.29 -20.80
C ARG A 56 -13.05 3.14 -19.65
N PHE A 57 -12.01 2.32 -19.79
CA PHE A 57 -10.99 2.14 -18.74
C PHE A 57 -10.18 3.42 -18.54
N ASP A 58 -9.98 4.21 -19.56
CA ASP A 58 -9.29 5.50 -19.48
C ASP A 58 -10.20 6.64 -18.98
N ASP A 59 -11.51 6.58 -19.24
CA ASP A 59 -12.46 7.59 -18.78
C ASP A 59 -12.67 7.49 -17.25
N PRO A 60 -12.47 8.58 -16.49
CA PRO A 60 -12.80 8.60 -15.05
C PRO A 60 -14.26 8.25 -14.74
N ARG A 61 -15.18 8.53 -15.68
CA ARG A 61 -16.61 8.23 -15.56
C ARG A 61 -17.00 6.89 -16.17
N GLY A 62 -16.06 6.14 -16.72
CA GLY A 62 -16.28 4.86 -17.39
C GLY A 62 -16.69 3.71 -16.46
N GLY A 63 -16.60 3.89 -15.12
CA GLY A 63 -17.00 2.91 -14.13
C GLY A 63 -15.92 1.85 -13.83
N PHE A 64 -14.67 2.09 -14.26
CA PHE A 64 -13.53 1.19 -14.09
C PHE A 64 -12.37 1.80 -13.30
N LYS A 65 -12.66 2.89 -12.59
CA LYS A 65 -11.77 3.53 -11.61
C LYS A 65 -12.55 3.72 -10.31
N ASP A 66 -11.96 3.30 -9.21
CA ASP A 66 -12.53 3.47 -7.88
C ASP A 66 -11.41 3.69 -6.86
N ARG A 67 -11.35 4.88 -6.27
CA ARG A 67 -10.28 5.27 -5.35
C ARG A 67 -8.90 5.11 -6.02
N ASP A 68 -8.05 4.20 -5.51
CA ASP A 68 -6.75 3.86 -6.10
C ASP A 68 -6.77 2.61 -6.99
N LEU A 69 -7.94 1.97 -7.16
CA LEU A 69 -8.15 0.88 -8.12
C LEU A 69 -8.38 1.42 -9.53
N TYR A 70 -7.75 0.81 -10.50
CA TYR A 70 -7.95 1.09 -11.93
C TYR A 70 -7.59 -0.12 -12.78
N VAL A 71 -8.25 -0.23 -13.94
CA VAL A 71 -7.92 -1.25 -14.94
C VAL A 71 -6.72 -0.76 -15.74
N PHE A 72 -5.75 -1.64 -15.98
CA PHE A 72 -4.71 -1.47 -16.98
C PHE A 72 -4.75 -2.63 -17.97
N CYS A 73 -4.45 -2.36 -19.24
CA CYS A 73 -4.39 -3.40 -20.28
C CYS A 73 -3.17 -3.18 -21.16
N PHE A 74 -2.59 -4.25 -21.66
CA PHE A 74 -1.49 -4.22 -22.62
C PHE A 74 -1.68 -5.25 -23.72
N ASP A 75 -1.13 -4.96 -24.89
CA ASP A 75 -1.05 -5.88 -26.02
C ASP A 75 -0.10 -7.05 -25.67
N ARG A 76 -0.56 -8.28 -25.83
CA ARG A 76 0.23 -9.48 -25.48
C ARG A 76 1.37 -9.75 -26.45
N ARG A 77 1.29 -9.27 -27.70
CA ARG A 77 2.32 -9.47 -28.71
C ARG A 77 3.40 -8.39 -28.66
N TYR A 78 2.97 -7.13 -28.55
CA TYR A 78 3.87 -5.98 -28.63
C TYR A 78 4.25 -5.40 -27.28
N GLY A 79 3.54 -5.73 -26.22
CA GLY A 79 3.76 -5.20 -24.88
C GLY A 79 3.24 -3.77 -24.68
N THR A 80 2.62 -3.17 -25.68
CA THR A 80 2.14 -1.79 -25.61
C THR A 80 1.01 -1.65 -24.60
N ILE A 81 1.12 -0.73 -23.66
CA ILE A 81 0.05 -0.41 -22.69
C ILE A 81 -1.04 0.38 -23.40
N LEU A 82 -2.24 -0.20 -23.46
CA LEU A 82 -3.41 0.31 -24.18
C LEU A 82 -4.33 1.14 -23.29
N ALA A 83 -4.43 0.78 -22.01
CA ALA A 83 -5.22 1.49 -20.99
C ALA A 83 -4.49 1.46 -19.65
N GLY A 84 -4.76 2.44 -18.77
CA GLY A 84 -4.14 2.50 -17.44
C GLY A 84 -3.95 3.93 -16.93
N GLN A 85 -2.90 4.13 -16.13
CA GLN A 85 -2.53 5.49 -15.74
C GLN A 85 -1.99 6.28 -16.94
N PRO A 86 -2.29 7.59 -17.04
CA PRO A 86 -1.86 8.40 -18.20
C PRO A 86 -0.34 8.34 -18.47
N ARG A 87 0.46 8.26 -17.40
CA ARG A 87 1.93 8.18 -17.49
C ARG A 87 2.47 6.86 -18.05
N THR A 88 1.65 5.81 -18.11
CA THR A 88 2.06 4.48 -18.60
C THR A 88 1.53 4.19 -20.00
N LYS A 89 0.43 4.81 -20.42
CA LYS A 89 -0.22 4.55 -21.70
C LYS A 89 0.73 4.77 -22.89
N GLY A 90 0.71 3.86 -23.83
CA GLY A 90 1.55 3.85 -25.03
C GLY A 90 2.98 3.37 -24.81
N LYS A 91 3.40 3.13 -23.55
CA LYS A 91 4.73 2.59 -23.24
C LYS A 91 4.72 1.07 -23.33
N ASP A 92 5.92 0.49 -23.44
CA ASP A 92 6.10 -0.96 -23.43
C ASP A 92 6.10 -1.47 -21.98
N VAL A 93 5.20 -2.39 -21.66
CA VAL A 93 5.09 -3.00 -20.32
C VAL A 93 6.39 -3.66 -19.88
N ARG A 94 7.19 -4.21 -20.81
CA ARG A 94 8.47 -4.88 -20.53
C ARG A 94 9.51 -3.96 -19.92
N THR A 95 9.41 -2.66 -20.12
CA THR A 95 10.36 -1.67 -19.59
C THR A 95 10.15 -1.37 -18.11
N TYR A 96 9.08 -1.87 -17.52
CA TYR A 96 8.74 -1.57 -16.13
C TYR A 96 9.47 -2.49 -15.16
N THR A 97 10.32 -1.86 -14.38
CA THR A 97 11.06 -2.47 -13.27
C THR A 97 10.74 -1.67 -12.00
N ASP A 98 10.56 -2.33 -10.91
CA ASP A 98 10.32 -1.68 -9.63
C ASP A 98 11.65 -1.24 -8.95
N PRO A 99 11.59 -0.43 -7.87
CA PRO A 99 12.80 0.01 -7.16
C PRO A 99 13.65 -1.13 -6.57
N SER A 100 13.11 -2.33 -6.40
CA SER A 100 13.89 -3.50 -5.96
C SER A 100 14.68 -4.16 -7.09
N GLY A 101 14.49 -3.70 -8.35
CA GLY A 101 15.07 -4.30 -9.55
C GLY A 101 14.22 -5.42 -10.15
N LYS A 102 13.00 -5.64 -9.64
CA LYS A 102 12.09 -6.66 -10.19
C LYS A 102 11.47 -6.18 -11.50
N SER A 103 11.71 -6.89 -12.59
CA SER A 103 11.12 -6.62 -13.91
C SER A 103 9.69 -7.16 -13.98
N PHE A 104 8.78 -6.55 -13.22
CA PHE A 104 7.40 -7.01 -13.08
C PHE A 104 6.59 -6.96 -14.39
N GLY A 105 6.92 -6.03 -15.28
CA GLY A 105 6.26 -5.95 -16.58
C GLY A 105 6.61 -7.12 -17.49
N GLN A 106 7.86 -7.59 -17.49
CA GLN A 106 8.26 -8.82 -18.19
C GLN A 106 7.61 -10.05 -17.56
N GLU A 107 7.56 -10.13 -16.22
CA GLU A 107 6.89 -11.21 -15.50
C GLU A 107 5.42 -11.31 -15.86
N MET A 108 4.69 -10.18 -15.92
CA MET A 108 3.30 -10.15 -16.35
C MET A 108 3.14 -10.71 -17.77
N LEU A 109 3.94 -10.18 -18.71
CA LEU A 109 3.82 -10.59 -20.12
C LEU A 109 4.18 -12.05 -20.35
N ALA A 110 5.18 -12.57 -19.64
CA ALA A 110 5.65 -13.95 -19.78
C ALA A 110 4.66 -14.98 -19.20
N ASN A 111 3.97 -14.63 -18.11
CA ASN A 111 3.13 -15.57 -17.36
C ASN A 111 1.64 -15.47 -17.68
N VAL A 112 1.18 -14.35 -18.26
CA VAL A 112 -0.23 -14.17 -18.57
C VAL A 112 -0.70 -15.15 -19.65
N ASN A 113 -1.81 -15.82 -19.38
CA ASN A 113 -2.43 -16.77 -20.30
C ASN A 113 -3.95 -16.71 -20.16
N GLU A 114 -4.67 -17.51 -20.98
CA GLU A 114 -6.14 -17.53 -20.99
C GLU A 114 -6.74 -18.57 -20.02
N ARG A 115 -5.88 -19.27 -19.29
CA ARG A 115 -6.34 -20.37 -18.39
C ARG A 115 -6.78 -19.85 -17.03
N GLY A 116 -6.45 -18.60 -16.71
CA GLY A 116 -6.82 -18.02 -15.43
C GLY A 116 -6.09 -16.70 -15.12
N VAL A 117 -6.37 -16.22 -13.94
CA VAL A 117 -5.76 -14.99 -13.40
C VAL A 117 -4.40 -15.33 -12.80
N ILE A 118 -3.37 -14.60 -13.19
CA ILE A 118 -2.07 -14.62 -12.51
C ILE A 118 -2.02 -13.50 -11.48
N THR A 119 -1.17 -13.67 -10.47
CA THR A 119 -0.90 -12.65 -9.44
C THR A 119 0.55 -12.22 -9.52
N VAL A 120 0.79 -10.91 -9.50
CA VAL A 120 2.13 -10.33 -9.54
C VAL A 120 2.27 -9.27 -8.46
N ASP A 121 3.27 -9.46 -7.60
CA ASP A 121 3.67 -8.50 -6.55
C ASP A 121 4.81 -7.61 -7.03
N TYR A 122 4.70 -6.31 -6.81
CA TYR A 122 5.72 -5.34 -7.17
C TYR A 122 5.48 -4.01 -6.48
N MET A 123 6.43 -3.10 -6.56
CA MET A 123 6.27 -1.74 -6.05
C MET A 123 5.87 -0.80 -7.19
N PHE A 124 4.82 -0.02 -6.98
CA PHE A 124 4.35 0.94 -7.97
C PHE A 124 3.69 2.15 -7.30
N PRO A 125 3.84 3.36 -7.87
CA PRO A 125 3.22 4.54 -7.31
C PRO A 125 1.69 4.50 -7.42
N LYS A 126 1.00 4.99 -6.37
CA LYS A 126 -0.46 5.23 -6.42
C LYS A 126 -0.80 6.27 -7.49
N PRO A 127 -2.05 6.31 -7.99
CA PRO A 127 -2.54 7.47 -8.72
C PRO A 127 -2.25 8.76 -7.95
N ASN A 128 -1.75 9.79 -8.63
CA ASN A 128 -1.39 11.11 -8.05
C ASN A 128 -0.23 11.08 -7.03
N SER A 129 0.62 10.07 -7.05
CA SER A 129 1.83 9.96 -6.25
C SER A 129 2.99 9.47 -7.12
N ASP A 130 4.21 9.88 -6.79
CA ASP A 130 5.42 9.35 -7.40
C ASP A 130 6.17 8.39 -6.48
N VAL A 131 5.65 8.17 -5.26
CA VAL A 131 6.26 7.27 -4.27
C VAL A 131 5.78 5.85 -4.53
N PRO A 132 6.68 4.90 -4.89
CA PRO A 132 6.34 3.50 -5.03
C PRO A 132 5.94 2.89 -3.69
N VAL A 133 4.86 2.12 -3.70
CA VAL A 133 4.37 1.35 -2.55
C VAL A 133 4.03 -0.06 -2.99
N ASP A 134 3.97 -1.01 -2.05
CA ASP A 134 3.67 -2.39 -2.35
C ASP A 134 2.31 -2.53 -3.02
N LYS A 135 2.31 -3.17 -4.19
CA LYS A 135 1.14 -3.42 -5.00
C LYS A 135 1.08 -4.89 -5.41
N GLU A 136 -0.11 -5.46 -5.35
CA GLU A 136 -0.40 -6.76 -5.93
C GLU A 136 -1.40 -6.58 -7.06
N SER A 137 -1.11 -7.14 -8.22
CA SER A 137 -1.99 -7.08 -9.38
C SER A 137 -2.45 -8.46 -9.81
N PHE A 138 -3.73 -8.56 -10.09
CA PHE A 138 -4.37 -9.71 -10.74
C PHE A 138 -4.45 -9.41 -12.22
N VAL A 139 -3.96 -10.31 -13.08
CA VAL A 139 -3.89 -10.12 -14.54
C VAL A 139 -4.46 -11.33 -15.26
N GLU A 140 -5.32 -11.10 -16.25
CA GLU A 140 -5.96 -12.15 -17.07
C GLU A 140 -5.67 -11.91 -18.56
N GLY A 141 -5.38 -12.97 -19.30
CA GLY A 141 -5.28 -12.95 -20.75
C GLY A 141 -6.65 -12.98 -21.41
N LEU A 142 -6.90 -12.06 -22.32
CA LEU A 142 -8.18 -11.85 -23.01
C LEU A 142 -7.95 -11.76 -24.52
N GLY A 143 -7.59 -12.86 -25.14
CA GLY A 143 -7.21 -12.94 -26.56
C GLY A 143 -5.87 -12.24 -26.82
N ASP A 144 -5.86 -11.22 -27.65
CA ASP A 144 -4.67 -10.44 -28.02
C ASP A 144 -4.25 -9.40 -26.97
N VAL A 145 -5.06 -9.17 -25.94
CA VAL A 145 -4.73 -8.28 -24.84
C VAL A 145 -4.68 -9.01 -23.52
N ALA A 146 -4.00 -8.43 -22.55
CA ALA A 146 -4.10 -8.80 -21.15
C ALA A 146 -4.54 -7.59 -20.35
N CYS A 147 -5.45 -7.78 -19.41
CA CYS A 147 -5.90 -6.73 -18.52
C CYS A 147 -5.66 -7.12 -17.06
N GLY A 148 -5.41 -6.12 -16.24
CA GLY A 148 -5.18 -6.31 -14.82
C GLY A 148 -5.76 -5.19 -13.97
N VAL A 149 -5.97 -5.52 -12.70
CA VAL A 149 -6.28 -4.57 -11.64
C VAL A 149 -5.37 -4.87 -10.46
N GLY A 150 -4.72 -3.85 -9.93
CA GLY A 150 -3.89 -4.01 -8.75
C GLY A 150 -4.43 -3.16 -7.60
N TYR A 151 -4.36 -3.72 -6.40
CA TYR A 151 -4.58 -3.00 -5.17
C TYR A 151 -3.24 -2.71 -4.48
N TYR A 152 -3.21 -1.64 -3.72
CA TYR A 152 -2.04 -1.29 -2.93
C TYR A 152 -2.19 -1.91 -1.55
N LYS A 153 -1.23 -2.75 -1.18
CA LYS A 153 -1.24 -3.38 0.14
C LYS A 153 -1.24 -2.29 1.18
N SER A 154 -2.20 -2.32 2.10
CA SER A 154 -2.29 -1.32 3.15
C SER A 154 -1.07 -1.46 4.05
N SER A 155 -0.13 -0.58 3.85
CA SER A 155 0.90 -0.32 4.83
C SER A 155 0.25 0.54 5.91
N ALA A 156 0.34 0.15 7.17
CA ALA A 156 0.03 1.05 8.27
C ALA A 156 0.80 2.37 8.06
N PRO A 157 0.28 3.53 8.49
CA PRO A 157 1.02 4.77 8.42
C PRO A 157 2.40 4.57 9.09
N GLY A 158 3.46 4.46 8.28
CA GLY A 158 4.81 4.10 8.73
C GLY A 158 5.44 2.88 8.05
N ASP A 159 4.65 2.05 7.36
CA ASP A 159 5.11 0.81 6.72
C ASP A 159 5.28 0.93 5.19
N LEU A 160 5.81 2.06 4.73
CA LEU A 160 6.62 2.01 3.52
C LEU A 160 7.77 1.05 3.86
N SER A 161 7.97 0.02 3.03
CA SER A 161 9.08 -0.87 3.29
C SER A 161 10.31 0.02 3.53
N ARG A 162 11.10 -0.29 4.52
CA ARG A 162 12.29 0.47 4.91
C ARG A 162 13.09 0.89 3.68
N LYS A 163 13.31 -0.04 2.76
CA LYS A 163 14.02 0.16 1.50
C LYS A 163 13.42 1.27 0.62
N VAL A 164 12.08 1.39 0.58
CA VAL A 164 11.40 2.44 -0.20
C VAL A 164 11.59 3.81 0.44
N ARG A 165 11.55 3.91 1.76
CA ARG A 165 11.82 5.17 2.46
C ARG A 165 13.25 5.65 2.21
N GLU A 166 14.22 4.73 2.26
CA GLU A 166 15.63 5.01 1.98
C GLU A 166 15.83 5.48 0.53
N GLN A 167 15.27 4.75 -0.41
CA GLN A 167 15.34 5.09 -1.83
C GLN A 167 14.64 6.42 -2.14
N HIS A 168 13.46 6.66 -1.57
CA HIS A 168 12.74 7.92 -1.71
C HIS A 168 13.53 9.09 -1.11
N ALA A 169 14.11 8.91 0.08
CA ALA A 169 14.94 9.94 0.70
C ALA A 169 16.12 10.31 -0.19
N CYS A 170 16.83 9.34 -0.74
CA CYS A 170 17.97 9.60 -1.60
C CYS A 170 17.58 10.18 -2.97
N ALA A 171 16.54 9.67 -3.61
CA ALA A 171 16.16 10.12 -4.96
C ALA A 171 15.40 11.45 -4.93
N VAL A 172 14.42 11.60 -4.05
CA VAL A 172 13.48 12.73 -4.09
C VAL A 172 13.90 13.84 -3.15
N VAL A 173 14.19 13.51 -1.88
CA VAL A 173 14.54 14.54 -0.88
C VAL A 173 15.94 15.11 -1.13
N MET A 174 16.90 14.25 -1.48
CA MET A 174 18.28 14.66 -1.78
C MET A 174 18.54 14.93 -3.27
N GLY A 175 17.58 14.68 -4.15
CA GLY A 175 17.70 14.96 -5.59
C GLY A 175 18.76 14.15 -6.32
N LEU A 176 19.14 12.97 -5.79
CA LEU A 176 20.18 12.14 -6.39
C LEU A 176 19.61 11.34 -7.56
N GLN A 177 20.36 11.26 -8.65
CA GLN A 177 19.96 10.41 -9.79
C GLN A 177 19.95 8.94 -9.37
N GLN A 178 18.80 8.29 -9.50
CA GLN A 178 18.66 6.85 -9.25
C GLN A 178 19.72 6.07 -10.04
N TRP A 179 20.33 5.09 -9.36
CA TRP A 179 21.39 4.23 -9.92
C TRP A 179 22.77 4.90 -10.10
N GLY A 180 22.92 6.17 -9.76
CA GLY A 180 24.23 6.83 -9.67
C GLY A 180 25.01 6.35 -8.42
N SER A 181 26.34 6.51 -8.45
CA SER A 181 27.21 6.12 -7.32
C SER A 181 26.81 6.81 -6.01
N LEU A 182 26.48 8.11 -6.06
CA LEU A 182 26.03 8.88 -4.89
C LEU A 182 24.67 8.38 -4.36
N TYR A 183 23.75 8.00 -5.24
CA TYR A 183 22.48 7.42 -4.85
C TYR A 183 22.70 6.08 -4.13
N ASN A 184 23.47 5.18 -4.70
CA ASN A 184 23.76 3.88 -4.08
C ASN A 184 24.49 4.02 -2.74
N THR A 185 25.40 4.96 -2.63
CA THR A 185 26.07 5.30 -1.36
C THR A 185 25.08 5.83 -0.32
N CYS A 186 24.18 6.75 -0.71
CA CYS A 186 23.15 7.30 0.16
C CYS A 186 22.22 6.19 0.70
N VAL A 187 21.71 5.33 -0.18
CA VAL A 187 20.83 4.20 0.21
C VAL A 187 21.58 3.27 1.18
N GLY A 188 22.81 2.90 0.88
CA GLY A 188 23.61 2.02 1.75
C GLY A 188 23.90 2.63 3.13
N ILE A 189 24.15 3.93 3.22
CA ILE A 189 24.33 4.63 4.50
C ILE A 189 23.03 4.60 5.32
N LEU A 190 21.89 4.94 4.69
CA LEU A 190 20.58 4.94 5.36
C LEU A 190 20.19 3.54 5.83
N GLU A 191 20.39 2.52 4.98
CA GLU A 191 20.12 1.12 5.31
C GLU A 191 20.87 0.69 6.57
N ASN A 192 22.19 0.96 6.63
CA ASN A 192 23.00 0.63 7.80
C ASN A 192 22.59 1.42 9.04
N THR A 193 22.36 2.73 8.90
CA THR A 193 21.99 3.59 10.04
C THR A 193 20.65 3.20 10.63
N LEU A 194 19.64 2.94 9.79
CA LEU A 194 18.32 2.53 10.23
C LEU A 194 18.34 1.12 10.83
N PHE A 195 19.18 0.22 10.31
CA PHE A 195 19.36 -1.11 10.89
C PHE A 195 19.89 -1.03 12.32
N GLU A 196 20.88 -0.17 12.59
CA GLU A 196 21.42 0.01 13.94
C GLU A 196 20.40 0.66 14.88
N LEU A 197 19.59 1.62 14.39
CA LEU A 197 18.51 2.23 15.18
C LEU A 197 17.40 1.23 15.53
N ASP A 198 16.95 0.42 14.58
CA ASP A 198 15.94 -0.61 14.82
C ASP A 198 16.45 -1.65 15.83
N ARG A 199 17.70 -2.05 15.70
CA ARG A 199 18.36 -2.97 16.64
C ARG A 199 18.44 -2.37 18.04
N ALA A 200 18.82 -1.10 18.16
CA ALA A 200 18.87 -0.40 19.46
C ALA A 200 17.48 -0.29 20.09
N GLN A 201 16.44 -0.01 19.27
CA GLN A 201 15.06 0.07 19.75
C GLN A 201 14.53 -1.30 20.19
N LEU A 202 14.87 -2.39 19.49
CA LEU A 202 14.51 -3.75 19.88
C LEU A 202 15.14 -4.09 21.23
N ILE A 203 16.46 -3.86 21.39
CA ILE A 203 17.17 -4.10 22.66
C ILE A 203 16.52 -3.31 23.80
N SER A 204 16.19 -2.03 23.59
CA SER A 204 15.50 -1.20 24.58
C SER A 204 14.13 -1.77 24.97
N THR A 205 13.37 -2.28 24.00
CA THR A 205 12.07 -2.91 24.23
C THR A 205 12.21 -4.16 25.10
N GLU A 206 13.17 -5.03 24.78
CA GLU A 206 13.47 -6.24 25.53
C GLU A 206 13.96 -5.93 26.95
N GLN A 207 14.84 -4.94 27.12
CA GLN A 207 15.29 -4.48 28.44
C GLN A 207 14.12 -4.01 29.32
N ASN A 208 13.19 -3.24 28.73
CA ASN A 208 12.00 -2.79 29.44
C ASN A 208 11.06 -3.94 29.82
N ALA A 209 10.91 -4.94 28.94
CA ALA A 209 10.10 -6.12 29.21
C ALA A 209 10.73 -6.97 30.35
N CYS A 210 12.03 -7.22 30.31
CA CYS A 210 12.75 -7.97 31.34
C CYS A 210 12.72 -7.24 32.68
N THR A 211 12.83 -5.92 32.72
CA THR A 211 12.70 -5.12 33.93
C THR A 211 11.30 -5.27 34.54
N ARG A 212 10.24 -5.26 33.73
CA ARG A 212 8.85 -5.48 34.19
C ARG A 212 8.63 -6.87 34.78
N LEU A 213 9.36 -7.87 34.29
CA LEU A 213 9.36 -9.24 34.84
C LEU A 213 10.19 -9.39 36.11
N GLY A 214 10.83 -8.31 36.62
CA GLY A 214 11.56 -8.28 37.86
C GLY A 214 13.05 -8.61 37.74
N PHE A 215 13.57 -8.80 36.53
CA PHE A 215 15.00 -8.95 36.32
C PHE A 215 15.71 -7.61 36.56
N ARG A 216 16.84 -7.64 37.28
CA ARG A 216 17.60 -6.41 37.62
C ARG A 216 18.66 -6.15 36.54
N PRO A 217 18.71 -4.94 35.94
CA PRO A 217 19.78 -4.54 35.02
C PRO A 217 21.18 -4.78 35.61
N GLY A 218 22.12 -5.21 34.79
CA GLY A 218 23.49 -5.52 35.21
C GLY A 218 23.71 -6.92 35.82
N THR A 219 22.67 -7.77 35.88
CA THR A 219 22.80 -9.16 36.32
C THR A 219 22.89 -10.12 35.12
N PRO A 220 23.53 -11.31 35.29
CA PRO A 220 23.57 -12.33 34.22
C PRO A 220 22.18 -12.79 33.80
N SER A 221 21.22 -12.90 34.73
CA SER A 221 19.83 -13.28 34.43
C SER A 221 19.10 -12.21 33.63
N PHE A 222 19.36 -10.94 33.84
CA PHE A 222 18.85 -9.85 33.03
C PHE A 222 19.41 -9.91 31.60
N ALA A 223 20.74 -10.12 31.49
CA ALA A 223 21.39 -10.24 30.18
C ALA A 223 20.84 -11.44 29.38
N ALA A 224 20.61 -12.59 30.02
CA ALA A 224 20.02 -13.76 29.44
C ALA A 224 18.56 -13.51 28.97
N CYS A 225 17.75 -12.82 29.79
CA CYS A 225 16.40 -12.43 29.41
C CYS A 225 16.38 -11.51 28.18
N VAL A 226 17.24 -10.50 28.11
CA VAL A 226 17.32 -9.58 26.98
C VAL A 226 17.80 -10.30 25.70
N ALA A 227 18.72 -11.27 25.84
CA ALA A 227 19.25 -11.99 24.68
C ALA A 227 18.26 -13.00 24.09
N ASN A 228 17.39 -13.61 24.91
CA ASN A 228 16.50 -14.70 24.48
C ASN A 228 15.02 -14.26 24.39
N GLY A 229 14.70 -13.03 24.79
CA GLY A 229 13.34 -12.54 24.91
C GLY A 229 12.65 -12.91 26.23
N PRO A 230 11.54 -12.23 26.59
CA PRO A 230 10.85 -12.37 27.86
C PRO A 230 10.06 -13.67 28.04
N GLY A 231 10.18 -14.62 27.15
CA GLY A 231 9.43 -15.90 27.12
C GLY A 231 10.19 -17.12 27.61
N PHE A 232 11.36 -16.95 28.25
CA PHE A 232 12.14 -18.05 28.85
C PHE A 232 12.13 -18.00 30.37
#